data_a376986e7cb0d603c9833403a73508a2
#
_entry.id   a376986e7cb0d603c9833403a73508a2
#
_cell.length_a   1.000
_cell.length_b   1.000
_cell.length_c   1.000
_cell.angle_alpha   90.00
_cell.angle_beta   90.00
_cell.angle_gamma   90.00
#
_symmetry.space_group_name_H-M   'P 1'
#
loop_
_entity.id
_entity.type
_entity.pdbx_description
1 polymer ?
#
loop_
_entity_poly.entity_id
_entity_poly.type
_entity_poly.pdbx_seq_one_letter_code
_entity_poly.pdbx_strand_id
1 'polypeptide(L)'
;MIMESLVLNLQSKNQISDYIAEHHLMHYEAAILNEFIAAIDNNDLAQLQLLNSFGDCFRAITMNLHAYRKGLEFGFTKIAFDQPGWFKRPAFLDTEDLQFGDTSRYGNHSTITLGRGINHTWTYALHYSFGCAGGGYGLSVYGKQFKSRESALTFALNDLKAMMTVKVGSSDTTNDKQPIILATLRDIETAIIGLYQLTLF
;
A
#
# COMPACT_ATOMS: atom_id res chain seq x y z
N MET A 1 30.96 -1.27 -20.61
CA MET A 1 30.40 -2.59 -20.94
C MET A 1 28.94 -2.34 -21.27
N ILE A 2 28.63 -2.23 -22.55
CA ILE A 2 27.27 -1.94 -23.04
C ILE A 2 26.49 -3.24 -22.80
N MET A 3 25.54 -3.21 -21.86
CA MET A 3 24.55 -4.28 -21.76
C MET A 3 23.77 -4.27 -23.07
N GLU A 4 24.00 -5.29 -23.90
CA GLU A 4 23.11 -5.59 -24.99
C GLU A 4 21.70 -5.70 -24.42
N SER A 5 20.84 -4.75 -24.78
CA SER A 5 19.43 -4.82 -24.47
C SER A 5 18.91 -6.14 -25.01
N LEU A 6 18.40 -7.00 -24.15
CA LEU A 6 17.71 -8.23 -24.54
C LEU A 6 16.56 -7.81 -25.46
N VAL A 7 16.80 -7.83 -26.76
CA VAL A 7 15.73 -7.67 -27.75
C VAL A 7 14.85 -8.90 -27.60
N LEU A 8 13.69 -8.72 -27.00
CA LEU A 8 12.72 -9.79 -26.87
C LEU A 8 12.33 -10.26 -28.28
N ASN A 9 12.67 -11.49 -28.58
CA ASN A 9 12.38 -12.17 -29.85
C ASN A 9 11.29 -13.24 -29.65
N LEU A 10 11.00 -14.03 -30.71
CA LEU A 10 10.00 -15.10 -30.64
C LEU A 10 10.30 -16.16 -29.55
N GLN A 11 11.59 -16.41 -29.25
CA GLN A 11 11.95 -17.32 -28.15
C GLN A 11 11.53 -16.72 -26.79
N SER A 12 11.68 -15.41 -26.61
CA SER A 12 11.22 -14.73 -25.42
C SER A 12 9.70 -14.81 -25.25
N LYS A 13 8.91 -14.75 -26.35
CA LYS A 13 7.46 -14.95 -26.29
C LYS A 13 7.11 -16.37 -25.79
N ASN A 14 7.76 -17.39 -26.28
CA ASN A 14 7.55 -18.76 -25.79
C ASN A 14 7.93 -18.88 -24.32
N GLN A 15 9.07 -18.34 -23.91
CA GLN A 15 9.48 -18.32 -22.50
C GLN A 15 8.47 -17.62 -21.60
N ILE A 16 7.87 -16.51 -22.06
CA ILE A 16 6.82 -15.81 -21.31
C ILE A 16 5.58 -16.69 -21.20
N SER A 17 5.17 -17.33 -22.29
CA SER A 17 4.00 -18.21 -22.30
C SER A 17 4.18 -19.42 -21.39
N ASP A 18 5.35 -20.05 -21.44
CA ASP A 18 5.72 -21.17 -20.58
C ASP A 18 5.73 -20.73 -19.10
N TYR A 19 6.33 -19.57 -18.81
CA TYR A 19 6.34 -19.02 -17.45
C TYR A 19 4.93 -18.76 -16.91
N ILE A 20 4.02 -18.22 -17.72
CA ILE A 20 2.61 -18.03 -17.35
C ILE A 20 1.93 -19.38 -17.05
N ALA A 21 2.21 -20.41 -17.84
CA ALA A 21 1.59 -21.72 -17.70
C ALA A 21 2.10 -22.51 -16.48
N GLU A 22 3.38 -22.35 -16.16
CA GLU A 22 4.06 -23.13 -15.11
C GLU A 22 3.93 -22.54 -13.71
N HIS A 23 3.61 -21.23 -13.58
CA HIS A 23 3.62 -20.52 -12.30
C HIS A 23 2.23 -20.10 -11.88
N HIS A 24 1.96 -20.15 -10.56
CA HIS A 24 0.74 -19.60 -9.96
C HIS A 24 0.87 -18.07 -9.84
N LEU A 25 0.61 -17.36 -10.95
CA LEU A 25 0.74 -15.92 -11.02
C LEU A 25 -0.48 -15.20 -10.44
N MET A 26 -0.22 -14.09 -9.78
CA MET A 26 -1.27 -13.13 -9.45
C MET A 26 -1.83 -12.50 -10.71
N HIS A 27 -3.09 -12.06 -10.67
CA HIS A 27 -3.76 -11.48 -11.84
C HIS A 27 -2.96 -10.35 -12.51
N TYR A 28 -2.34 -9.46 -11.73
CA TYR A 28 -1.54 -8.36 -12.26
C TYR A 28 -0.24 -8.83 -12.94
N GLU A 29 0.37 -9.92 -12.45
CA GLU A 29 1.60 -10.49 -13.05
C GLU A 29 1.29 -11.07 -14.42
N ALA A 30 0.23 -11.87 -14.50
CA ALA A 30 -0.22 -12.43 -15.78
C ALA A 30 -0.63 -11.32 -16.78
N ALA A 31 -1.30 -10.25 -16.30
CA ALA A 31 -1.68 -9.12 -17.15
C ALA A 31 -0.46 -8.42 -17.74
N ILE A 32 0.57 -8.14 -16.94
CA ILE A 32 1.81 -7.49 -17.41
C ILE A 32 2.57 -8.39 -18.40
N LEU A 33 2.65 -9.69 -18.13
CA LEU A 33 3.31 -10.63 -19.05
C LEU A 33 2.56 -10.75 -20.38
N ASN A 34 1.24 -10.70 -20.38
CA ASN A 34 0.45 -10.63 -21.62
C ASN A 34 0.67 -9.32 -22.38
N GLU A 35 0.94 -8.19 -21.69
CA GLU A 35 1.36 -6.96 -22.38
C GLU A 35 2.70 -7.12 -23.10
N PHE A 36 3.66 -7.87 -22.53
CA PHE A 36 4.89 -8.21 -23.23
C PHE A 36 4.61 -9.00 -24.52
N ILE A 37 3.76 -10.04 -24.44
CA ILE A 37 3.38 -10.84 -25.61
C ILE A 37 2.75 -9.93 -26.67
N ALA A 38 1.83 -9.07 -26.30
CA ALA A 38 1.18 -8.14 -27.21
C ALA A 38 2.19 -7.16 -27.85
N ALA A 39 3.13 -6.64 -27.07
CA ALA A 39 4.17 -5.74 -27.57
C ALA A 39 5.12 -6.45 -28.57
N ILE A 40 5.46 -7.73 -28.34
CA ILE A 40 6.22 -8.56 -29.28
C ILE A 40 5.43 -8.75 -30.57
N ASP A 41 4.16 -9.15 -30.49
CA ASP A 41 3.31 -9.41 -31.65
C ASP A 41 3.10 -8.17 -32.52
N ASN A 42 3.02 -7.00 -31.89
CA ASN A 42 2.84 -5.72 -32.57
C ASN A 42 4.17 -5.04 -32.96
N ASN A 43 5.33 -5.66 -32.66
CA ASN A 43 6.66 -5.08 -32.84
C ASN A 43 6.78 -3.67 -32.19
N ASP A 44 6.17 -3.49 -31.02
CA ASP A 44 6.19 -2.24 -30.27
C ASP A 44 7.47 -2.13 -29.43
N LEU A 45 8.53 -1.63 -30.06
CA LEU A 45 9.84 -1.48 -29.42
C LEU A 45 9.82 -0.50 -28.25
N ALA A 46 8.98 0.54 -28.30
CA ALA A 46 8.89 1.53 -27.22
C ALA A 46 8.30 0.88 -25.95
N GLN A 47 7.22 0.12 -26.11
CA GLN A 47 6.60 -0.61 -25.00
C GLN A 47 7.55 -1.69 -24.45
N LEU A 48 8.25 -2.42 -25.30
CA LEU A 48 9.24 -3.42 -24.87
C LEU A 48 10.39 -2.80 -24.06
N GLN A 49 10.91 -1.66 -24.49
CA GLN A 49 11.94 -0.94 -23.76
C GLN A 49 11.44 -0.45 -22.41
N LEU A 50 10.23 0.09 -22.36
CA LEU A 50 9.61 0.51 -21.10
C LEU A 50 9.47 -0.66 -20.13
N LEU A 51 8.89 -1.77 -20.56
CA LEU A 51 8.67 -2.95 -19.74
C LEU A 51 10.01 -3.51 -19.21
N ASN A 52 11.02 -3.64 -20.07
CA ASN A 52 12.34 -4.11 -19.69
C ASN A 52 13.08 -3.17 -18.71
N SER A 53 12.73 -1.89 -18.68
CA SER A 53 13.34 -0.95 -17.74
C SER A 53 13.00 -1.22 -16.27
N PHE A 54 12.01 -2.08 -16.01
CA PHE A 54 11.55 -2.40 -14.66
C PHE A 54 12.26 -3.59 -14.00
N GLY A 55 13.17 -4.28 -14.68
CA GLY A 55 13.94 -5.36 -14.06
C GLY A 55 14.63 -6.26 -15.07
N ASP A 56 15.36 -7.23 -14.56
CA ASP A 56 16.17 -8.19 -15.32
C ASP A 56 15.52 -9.58 -15.43
N CYS A 57 14.41 -9.80 -14.73
CA CYS A 57 13.64 -11.04 -14.76
C CYS A 57 12.14 -10.77 -14.66
N PHE A 58 11.32 -11.72 -15.08
CA PHE A 58 9.86 -11.56 -15.13
C PHE A 58 9.25 -11.16 -13.79
N ARG A 59 9.73 -11.75 -12.69
CA ARG A 59 9.24 -11.42 -11.35
C ARG A 59 9.56 -9.98 -10.96
N ALA A 60 10.79 -9.53 -11.19
CA ALA A 60 11.19 -8.15 -10.88
C ALA A 60 10.37 -7.15 -11.72
N ILE A 61 10.25 -7.41 -13.03
CA ILE A 61 9.49 -6.56 -13.94
C ILE A 61 8.03 -6.45 -13.50
N THR A 62 7.36 -7.58 -13.26
CA THR A 62 5.93 -7.57 -12.91
C THR A 62 5.68 -6.87 -11.58
N MET A 63 6.48 -7.14 -10.55
CA MET A 63 6.34 -6.50 -9.23
C MET A 63 6.65 -5.01 -9.27
N ASN A 64 7.74 -4.61 -9.92
CA ASN A 64 8.18 -3.22 -10.00
C ASN A 64 7.20 -2.38 -10.82
N LEU A 65 6.78 -2.88 -11.99
CA LEU A 65 5.82 -2.17 -12.83
C LEU A 65 4.46 -2.06 -12.15
N HIS A 66 4.01 -3.11 -11.45
CA HIS A 66 2.79 -3.03 -10.66
C HIS A 66 2.88 -1.97 -9.57
N ALA A 67 3.98 -1.93 -8.81
CA ALA A 67 4.21 -0.91 -7.79
C ALA A 67 4.25 0.52 -8.38
N TYR A 68 4.91 0.70 -9.53
CA TYR A 68 4.93 1.96 -10.25
C TYR A 68 3.53 2.40 -10.69
N ARG A 69 2.74 1.51 -11.31
CA ARG A 69 1.36 1.80 -11.73
C ARG A 69 0.46 2.19 -10.55
N LYS A 70 0.61 1.51 -9.42
CA LYS A 70 -0.05 1.89 -8.17
C LYS A 70 0.41 3.26 -7.68
N GLY A 71 1.68 3.59 -7.84
CA GLY A 71 2.20 4.92 -7.55
C GLY A 71 1.59 6.02 -8.42
N LEU A 72 1.34 5.74 -9.71
CA LEU A 72 0.68 6.69 -10.61
C LEU A 72 -0.74 7.07 -10.15
N GLU A 73 -1.45 6.17 -9.48
CA GLU A 73 -2.78 6.43 -8.92
C GLU A 73 -2.74 7.52 -7.83
N PHE A 74 -1.56 7.77 -7.23
CA PHE A 74 -1.28 8.85 -6.28
C PHE A 74 -0.49 10.02 -6.91
N GLY A 75 -0.26 9.99 -8.22
CA GLY A 75 0.48 11.02 -8.94
C GLY A 75 2.01 10.88 -8.86
N PHE A 76 2.54 9.79 -8.33
CA PHE A 76 3.98 9.54 -8.29
C PHE A 76 4.47 9.02 -9.64
N THR A 77 5.19 9.86 -10.39
CA THR A 77 5.66 9.55 -11.74
C THR A 77 7.13 9.16 -11.81
N LYS A 78 7.89 9.36 -10.71
CA LYS A 78 9.32 9.10 -10.68
C LYS A 78 9.60 7.60 -10.63
N ILE A 79 10.34 7.09 -11.60
CA ILE A 79 10.88 5.73 -11.59
C ILE A 79 12.24 5.76 -10.90
N ALA A 80 12.39 4.99 -9.85
CA ALA A 80 13.65 4.80 -9.14
C ALA A 80 13.69 3.39 -8.53
N PHE A 81 14.89 2.82 -8.44
CA PHE A 81 15.11 1.51 -7.83
C PHE A 81 16.07 1.63 -6.64
N ASP A 82 15.95 0.71 -5.71
CA ASP A 82 16.92 0.54 -4.64
C ASP A 82 18.13 -0.30 -5.10
N GLN A 83 19.12 -0.49 -4.23
CA GLN A 83 20.33 -1.24 -4.56
C GLN A 83 20.05 -2.69 -5.02
N PRO A 84 19.09 -3.44 -4.43
CA PRO A 84 18.69 -4.76 -4.92
C PRO A 84 17.87 -4.76 -6.22
N GLY A 85 17.49 -3.60 -6.76
CA GLY A 85 16.70 -3.49 -8.00
C GLY A 85 15.18 -3.48 -7.80
N TRP A 86 14.68 -3.29 -6.57
CA TRP A 86 13.25 -3.12 -6.32
C TRP A 86 12.81 -1.67 -6.51
N PHE A 87 11.59 -1.50 -7.01
CA PHE A 87 11.01 -0.17 -7.17
C PHE A 87 10.99 0.57 -5.83
N LYS A 88 11.65 1.72 -5.80
CA LYS A 88 11.76 2.54 -4.58
C LYS A 88 10.40 3.15 -4.26
N ARG A 89 9.87 2.79 -3.09
CA ARG A 89 8.58 3.31 -2.62
C ARG A 89 8.60 4.83 -2.56
N PRO A 90 7.60 5.51 -3.16
CA PRO A 90 7.50 6.96 -3.06
C PRO A 90 7.15 7.38 -1.63
N ALA A 91 7.63 8.57 -1.23
CA ALA A 91 7.25 9.19 0.02
C ALA A 91 5.95 9.98 -0.17
N PHE A 92 4.96 9.72 0.68
CA PHE A 92 3.74 10.51 0.74
C PHE A 92 4.02 11.92 1.29
N LEU A 93 3.25 12.88 0.85
CA LEU A 93 3.28 14.27 1.30
C LEU A 93 2.31 14.47 2.47
N ASP A 94 2.48 15.57 3.20
CA ASP A 94 1.59 16.00 4.29
C ASP A 94 1.26 14.87 5.26
N THR A 95 2.30 14.09 5.62
CA THR A 95 2.13 12.97 6.56
C THR A 95 1.79 13.48 7.96
N GLU A 96 0.77 12.89 8.57
CA GLU A 96 0.25 13.25 9.88
C GLU A 96 -0.02 11.99 10.70
N ASP A 97 0.48 11.95 11.92
CA ASP A 97 0.23 10.89 12.89
C ASP A 97 -0.78 11.34 13.94
N LEU A 98 -1.87 10.58 14.06
CA LEU A 98 -2.93 10.78 15.06
C LEU A 98 -2.91 9.60 16.03
N GLN A 99 -2.72 9.89 17.31
CA GLN A 99 -2.57 8.88 18.36
C GLN A 99 -3.86 8.76 19.19
N PHE A 100 -4.21 7.53 19.55
CA PHE A 100 -5.43 7.15 20.27
C PHE A 100 -5.09 6.21 21.43
N GLY A 101 -5.51 6.53 22.65
CA GLY A 101 -5.21 5.79 23.86
C GLY A 101 -4.12 6.46 24.71
N ASP A 102 -3.49 5.70 25.60
CA ASP A 102 -2.48 6.23 26.52
C ASP A 102 -1.11 6.39 25.87
N THR A 103 -0.80 7.59 25.43
CA THR A 103 0.48 7.94 24.78
C THR A 103 1.66 8.04 25.75
N SER A 104 1.42 7.98 27.07
CA SER A 104 2.49 8.07 28.08
C SER A 104 3.38 6.82 28.12
N ARG A 105 2.91 5.70 27.57
CA ARG A 105 3.62 4.43 27.55
C ARG A 105 3.65 3.84 26.15
N TYR A 106 4.83 3.36 25.76
CA TYR A 106 4.99 2.61 24.52
C TYR A 106 4.08 1.37 24.51
N GLY A 107 3.39 1.14 23.40
CA GLY A 107 2.50 0.00 23.22
C GLY A 107 1.08 0.19 23.80
N ASN A 108 0.78 1.30 24.48
CA ASN A 108 -0.54 1.57 25.05
C ASN A 108 -1.43 2.45 24.15
N HIS A 109 -0.96 2.80 22.96
CA HIS A 109 -1.70 3.64 22.02
C HIS A 109 -1.69 3.03 20.61
N SER A 110 -2.66 3.42 19.83
CA SER A 110 -2.76 3.13 18.40
C SER A 110 -2.52 4.42 17.62
N THR A 111 -2.03 4.29 16.39
CA THR A 111 -1.72 5.44 15.53
C THR A 111 -2.39 5.28 14.18
N ILE A 112 -3.07 6.33 13.71
CA ILE A 112 -3.49 6.51 12.34
C ILE A 112 -2.48 7.44 11.68
N THR A 113 -1.81 6.98 10.63
CA THR A 113 -0.96 7.84 9.80
C THR A 113 -1.69 8.18 8.52
N LEU A 114 -1.93 9.45 8.26
CA LEU A 114 -2.47 9.94 6.98
C LEU A 114 -1.32 10.33 6.04
N GLY A 115 -1.53 10.21 4.73
CA GLY A 115 -0.58 10.67 3.76
C GLY A 115 -1.26 11.03 2.43
N ARG A 116 -0.69 12.02 1.74
CA ARG A 116 -1.22 12.55 0.49
C ARG A 116 -0.28 12.27 -0.68
N GLY A 117 -0.83 11.81 -1.81
CA GLY A 117 -0.13 11.75 -3.08
C GLY A 117 0.02 13.13 -3.74
N ILE A 118 0.84 13.21 -4.78
CA ILE A 118 1.09 14.46 -5.54
C ILE A 118 -0.20 14.99 -6.19
N ASN A 119 -1.08 14.09 -6.64
CA ASN A 119 -2.37 14.42 -7.26
C ASN A 119 -3.50 14.67 -6.24
N HIS A 120 -3.14 14.94 -5.00
CA HIS A 120 -4.07 15.17 -3.88
C HIS A 120 -4.91 13.96 -3.45
N THR A 121 -4.62 12.76 -3.93
CA THR A 121 -5.23 11.52 -3.44
C THR A 121 -4.68 11.18 -2.06
N TRP A 122 -5.55 10.96 -1.08
CA TRP A 122 -5.20 10.61 0.29
C TRP A 122 -5.24 9.11 0.53
N THR A 123 -4.46 8.65 1.50
CA THR A 123 -4.50 7.28 2.03
C THR A 123 -4.16 7.30 3.51
N TYR A 124 -4.28 6.15 4.16
CA TYR A 124 -3.93 6.00 5.57
C TYR A 124 -3.16 4.71 5.82
N ALA A 125 -2.50 4.69 6.96
CA ALA A 125 -1.89 3.52 7.57
C ALA A 125 -2.39 3.37 9.00
N LEU A 126 -2.34 2.16 9.55
CA LEU A 126 -2.72 1.88 10.92
C LEU A 126 -1.59 1.18 11.65
N HIS A 127 -1.34 1.61 12.87
CA HIS A 127 -0.65 0.83 13.88
C HIS A 127 -1.58 0.73 15.09
N TYR A 128 -1.99 -0.47 15.45
CA TYR A 128 -2.94 -0.70 16.54
C TYR A 128 -2.34 -1.58 17.62
N SER A 129 -2.71 -1.28 18.86
CA SER A 129 -2.26 -2.02 20.04
C SER A 129 -3.44 -2.41 20.92
N PHE A 130 -3.44 -3.67 21.34
CA PHE A 130 -4.34 -4.19 22.36
C PHE A 130 -3.61 -4.34 23.71
N GLY A 131 -2.37 -3.85 23.81
CA GLY A 131 -1.47 -3.96 24.94
C GLY A 131 -0.28 -4.85 24.62
N CYS A 132 -0.38 -6.18 24.83
CA CYS A 132 0.71 -7.10 24.49
C CYS A 132 0.60 -7.63 23.04
N ALA A 133 -0.57 -7.58 22.45
CA ALA A 133 -0.80 -7.88 21.05
C ALA A 133 -1.10 -6.60 20.26
N GLY A 134 -0.89 -6.64 18.97
CA GLY A 134 -1.16 -5.54 18.06
C GLY A 134 -0.69 -5.87 16.65
N GLY A 135 -0.67 -4.87 15.80
CA GLY A 135 -0.21 -4.99 14.43
C GLY A 135 -0.32 -3.67 13.69
N GLY A 136 -0.11 -3.72 12.39
CA GLY A 136 -0.25 -2.53 11.57
C GLY A 136 0.36 -2.67 10.19
N TYR A 137 0.16 -1.64 9.41
CA TYR A 137 0.74 -1.46 8.09
C TYR A 137 1.08 0.01 7.87
N GLY A 138 2.16 0.25 7.14
CA GLY A 138 2.59 1.61 6.79
C GLY A 138 1.86 2.18 5.58
N LEU A 139 2.06 3.47 5.33
CA LEU A 139 1.60 4.12 4.10
C LEU A 139 2.14 3.39 2.88
N SER A 140 1.25 3.11 1.95
CA SER A 140 1.58 2.33 0.76
C SER A 140 0.74 2.76 -0.44
N VAL A 141 1.33 2.67 -1.64
CA VAL A 141 0.61 2.87 -2.90
C VAL A 141 -0.48 1.81 -3.16
N TYR A 142 -0.49 0.75 -2.38
CA TYR A 142 -1.55 -0.27 -2.38
C TYR A 142 -2.69 0.05 -1.41
N GLY A 143 -2.58 1.13 -0.65
CA GLY A 143 -3.60 1.58 0.28
C GLY A 143 -4.87 2.06 -0.41
N LYS A 144 -5.97 2.11 0.34
CA LYS A 144 -7.22 2.69 -0.15
C LYS A 144 -7.04 4.16 -0.48
N GLN A 145 -7.74 4.61 -1.51
CA GLN A 145 -7.66 5.96 -2.04
C GLN A 145 -8.88 6.78 -1.63
N PHE A 146 -8.63 8.03 -1.25
CA PHE A 146 -9.65 8.96 -0.82
C PHE A 146 -9.45 10.33 -1.48
N LYS A 147 -10.55 11.02 -1.75
CA LYS A 147 -10.53 12.35 -2.39
C LYS A 147 -10.16 13.48 -1.42
N SER A 148 -10.29 13.25 -0.12
CA SER A 148 -9.97 14.26 0.91
C SER A 148 -9.34 13.61 2.15
N ARG A 149 -8.65 14.45 2.94
CA ARG A 149 -8.09 14.08 4.24
C ARG A 149 -9.19 13.58 5.19
N GLU A 150 -10.32 14.27 5.23
CA GLU A 150 -11.46 13.97 6.09
C GLU A 150 -12.05 12.59 5.75
N SER A 151 -12.20 12.27 4.46
CA SER A 151 -12.67 10.96 4.04
C SER A 151 -11.70 9.84 4.43
N ALA A 152 -10.39 10.06 4.28
CA ALA A 152 -9.37 9.11 4.69
C ALA A 152 -9.39 8.91 6.22
N LEU A 153 -9.45 10.01 6.99
CA LEU A 153 -9.51 9.97 8.44
C LEU A 153 -10.77 9.27 8.95
N THR A 154 -11.94 9.62 8.40
CA THR A 154 -13.22 8.99 8.79
C THR A 154 -13.16 7.48 8.56
N PHE A 155 -12.63 7.07 7.43
CA PHE A 155 -12.50 5.65 7.13
C PHE A 155 -11.51 4.95 8.07
N ALA A 156 -10.36 5.56 8.33
CA ALA A 156 -9.33 5.02 9.22
C ALA A 156 -9.84 4.90 10.68
N LEU A 157 -10.60 5.89 11.17
CA LEU A 157 -11.22 5.85 12.49
C LEU A 157 -12.22 4.70 12.63
N ASN A 158 -13.05 4.49 11.59
CA ASN A 158 -14.02 3.39 11.60
C ASN A 158 -13.31 2.02 11.50
N ASP A 159 -12.24 1.91 10.73
CA ASP A 159 -11.44 0.70 10.61
C ASP A 159 -10.77 0.36 11.96
N LEU A 160 -10.10 1.33 12.60
CA LEU A 160 -9.52 1.16 13.93
C LEU A 160 -10.58 0.84 14.98
N LYS A 161 -11.75 1.51 14.94
CA LYS A 161 -12.87 1.24 15.85
C LYS A 161 -13.34 -0.21 15.72
N ALA A 162 -13.49 -0.71 14.50
CA ALA A 162 -13.90 -2.08 14.24
C ALA A 162 -12.91 -3.10 14.84
N MET A 163 -11.59 -2.88 14.63
CA MET A 163 -10.54 -3.72 15.21
C MET A 163 -10.58 -3.74 16.74
N MET A 164 -10.76 -2.58 17.37
CA MET A 164 -10.85 -2.47 18.83
C MET A 164 -12.12 -3.14 19.37
N THR A 165 -13.25 -2.94 18.71
CA THR A 165 -14.57 -3.44 19.17
C THR A 165 -14.59 -4.97 19.22
N VAL A 166 -13.99 -5.66 18.25
CA VAL A 166 -13.89 -7.13 18.22
C VAL A 166 -13.14 -7.67 19.45
N LYS A 167 -12.29 -6.85 20.07
CA LYS A 167 -11.46 -7.22 21.22
C LYS A 167 -12.07 -6.85 22.57
N VAL A 168 -13.20 -6.12 22.59
CA VAL A 168 -13.91 -5.80 23.85
C VAL A 168 -14.44 -7.08 24.46
N GLY A 169 -14.15 -7.30 25.74
CA GLY A 169 -14.57 -8.50 26.48
C GLY A 169 -13.86 -9.80 26.08
N SER A 170 -12.75 -9.70 25.34
CA SER A 170 -11.93 -10.88 24.99
C SER A 170 -11.52 -11.65 26.24
N SER A 171 -11.59 -12.98 26.15
CA SER A 171 -11.10 -13.90 27.19
C SER A 171 -9.56 -13.97 27.27
N ASP A 172 -8.85 -13.53 26.22
CA ASP A 172 -7.39 -13.43 26.22
C ASP A 172 -6.90 -12.19 26.95
N THR A 173 -6.98 -12.22 28.29
CA THR A 173 -6.56 -11.11 29.14
C THR A 173 -5.03 -10.88 29.16
N THR A 174 -4.26 -11.83 28.62
CA THR A 174 -2.80 -11.69 28.50
C THR A 174 -2.44 -10.74 27.36
N ASN A 175 -3.05 -10.87 26.22
CA ASN A 175 -2.76 -10.09 25.03
C ASN A 175 -3.68 -8.87 24.86
N ASP A 176 -4.96 -9.01 25.23
CA ASP A 176 -6.02 -8.02 24.99
C ASP A 176 -6.32 -7.24 26.28
N LYS A 177 -5.58 -6.15 26.54
CA LYS A 177 -5.73 -5.32 27.75
C LYS A 177 -6.94 -4.40 27.64
N GLN A 178 -8.04 -4.75 28.31
CA GLN A 178 -9.29 -3.98 28.24
C GLN A 178 -9.15 -2.48 28.52
N PRO A 179 -8.34 -2.03 29.52
CA PRO A 179 -8.16 -0.59 29.73
C PRO A 179 -7.58 0.15 28.50
N ILE A 180 -6.67 -0.48 27.76
CA ILE A 180 -6.05 0.10 26.57
C ILE A 180 -7.07 0.16 25.42
N ILE A 181 -7.79 -0.95 25.18
CA ILE A 181 -8.82 -1.06 24.15
C ILE A 181 -9.93 -0.01 24.38
N LEU A 182 -10.42 0.10 25.61
CA LEU A 182 -11.51 1.03 25.97
C LEU A 182 -11.05 2.50 25.93
N ALA A 183 -9.80 2.79 26.32
CA ALA A 183 -9.23 4.14 26.18
C ALA A 183 -9.13 4.53 24.70
N THR A 184 -8.59 3.66 23.85
CA THR A 184 -8.52 3.89 22.42
C THR A 184 -9.90 4.11 21.78
N LEU A 185 -10.91 3.29 22.15
CA LEU A 185 -12.28 3.45 21.65
C LEU A 185 -12.89 4.81 22.04
N ARG A 186 -12.68 5.27 23.29
CA ARG A 186 -13.17 6.57 23.77
C ARG A 186 -12.57 7.73 22.96
N ASP A 187 -11.28 7.68 22.70
CA ASP A 187 -10.60 8.72 21.92
C ASP A 187 -11.07 8.73 20.47
N ILE A 188 -11.27 7.55 19.86
CA ILE A 188 -11.85 7.43 18.52
C ILE A 188 -13.26 8.04 18.47
N GLU A 189 -14.12 7.76 19.45
CA GLU A 189 -15.47 8.30 19.51
C GLU A 189 -15.45 9.83 19.63
N THR A 190 -14.56 10.37 20.47
CA THR A 190 -14.35 11.82 20.61
C THR A 190 -13.91 12.44 19.26
N ALA A 191 -12.98 11.80 18.55
CA ALA A 191 -12.52 12.29 17.26
C ALA A 191 -13.64 12.25 16.19
N ILE A 192 -14.45 11.19 16.16
CA ILE A 192 -15.60 11.08 15.25
C ILE A 192 -16.62 12.19 15.51
N ILE A 193 -16.96 12.45 16.77
CA ILE A 193 -17.89 13.53 17.13
C ILE A 193 -17.33 14.89 16.69
N GLY A 194 -16.03 15.14 16.91
CA GLY A 194 -15.37 16.36 16.47
C GLY A 194 -15.44 16.58 14.95
N LEU A 195 -15.29 15.52 14.14
CA LEU A 195 -15.43 15.62 12.69
C LEU A 195 -16.86 16.02 12.26
N TYR A 196 -17.89 15.48 12.91
CA TYR A 196 -19.28 15.84 12.59
C TYR A 196 -19.61 17.29 12.97
N GLN A 197 -19.06 17.79 14.07
CA GLN A 197 -19.28 19.17 14.48
C GLN A 197 -18.68 20.19 13.50
N LEU A 198 -17.51 19.89 12.92
CA LEU A 198 -16.87 20.75 11.92
C LEU A 198 -17.61 20.80 10.58
N THR A 199 -18.48 19.84 10.28
CA THR A 199 -19.26 19.80 9.03
C THR A 199 -20.60 20.53 9.12
N LEU A 200 -20.98 21.02 10.32
CA LEU A 200 -22.26 21.69 10.54
C LEU A 200 -22.15 23.23 10.48
N PHE A 201 -20.97 23.77 10.26
CA PHE A 201 -20.66 25.19 10.11
C PHE A 201 -19.90 25.44 8.81
#